data_147cbba3c0eda75722c33fdf2a2820a6
#
_entry.id   147cbba3c0eda75722c33fdf2a2820a6
#
_cell.length_a   1.000
_cell.length_b   1.000
_cell.length_c   1.000
_cell.angle_alpha   90.00
_cell.angle_beta   90.00
_cell.angle_gamma   90.00
#
_symmetry.space_group_name_H-M   'P 1'
#
loop_
_entity.id
_entity.type
_entity.pdbx_description
1 polymer ?
#
loop_
_entity_poly.entity_id
_entity_poly.type
_entity_poly.pdbx_seq_one_letter_code
_entity_poly.pdbx_strand_id
1 'polypeptide(L)'
;MGCGKGLTSIFLAKEFGVQVYATDLWITAAENFERFKKLGLEDRIIPIHANALDLPYAENYFNAVISVDSYHYFGNTPEFMDTKLAPYIKPNGIIALAFPGFKKDYHNNLPSELLISWGAEDLDTFHSCKWWHELLSQSQTINIESISELKCMEEAWQDWLECDEEHAINDRASMNAGAGKYMNLIAIKAKKL
;
A
#
# COMPACT_ATOMS: atom_id res chain seq x y z
N MET A 1 -1.95 4.30 -5.80
CA MET A 1 -3.29 3.76 -5.48
C MET A 1 -3.40 3.63 -3.98
N GLY A 2 -4.54 4.06 -3.38
CA GLY A 2 -4.66 4.27 -1.93
C GLY A 2 -3.67 5.34 -1.48
N CYS A 3 -3.77 6.54 -2.06
CA CYS A 3 -2.73 7.57 -1.87
C CYS A 3 -2.87 8.35 -0.56
N GLY A 4 -3.99 8.20 0.16
CA GLY A 4 -4.30 9.00 1.33
C GLY A 4 -4.16 10.50 1.05
N LYS A 5 -3.47 11.19 1.91
CA LYS A 5 -3.17 12.64 1.76
C LYS A 5 -2.11 12.94 0.68
N GLY A 6 -1.65 11.93 -0.08
CA GLY A 6 -0.82 12.08 -1.27
C GLY A 6 0.69 12.15 -1.03
N LEU A 7 1.20 11.74 0.12
CA LEU A 7 2.64 11.85 0.43
C LEU A 7 3.51 11.12 -0.59
N THR A 8 3.21 9.87 -0.89
CA THR A 8 3.91 9.07 -1.92
C THR A 8 3.78 9.72 -3.31
N SER A 9 2.59 10.26 -3.63
CA SER A 9 2.36 10.94 -4.91
C SER A 9 3.21 12.18 -5.07
N ILE A 10 3.34 12.98 -4.00
CA ILE A 10 4.20 14.17 -3.95
C ILE A 10 5.66 13.79 -4.13
N PHE A 11 6.11 12.75 -3.43
CA PHE A 11 7.48 12.21 -3.56
C PHE A 11 7.78 11.80 -5.02
N LEU A 12 6.91 10.99 -5.62
CA LEU A 12 7.09 10.52 -6.99
C LEU A 12 7.15 11.68 -8.01
N ALA A 13 6.26 12.67 -7.87
CA ALA A 13 6.24 13.82 -8.76
C ALA A 13 7.48 14.69 -8.62
N LYS A 14 7.98 14.91 -7.40
CA LYS A 14 9.16 15.76 -7.13
C LYS A 14 10.47 15.09 -7.52
N GLU A 15 10.67 13.85 -7.06
CA GLU A 15 11.96 13.16 -7.21
C GLU A 15 12.14 12.56 -8.61
N PHE A 16 11.06 12.08 -9.24
CA PHE A 16 11.14 11.42 -10.54
C PHE A 16 10.56 12.25 -11.70
N GLY A 17 9.92 13.38 -11.40
CA GLY A 17 9.32 14.24 -12.43
C GLY A 17 8.17 13.59 -13.21
N VAL A 18 7.58 12.52 -12.70
CA VAL A 18 6.50 11.77 -13.36
C VAL A 18 5.14 12.42 -13.14
N GLN A 19 4.21 12.16 -14.06
CA GLN A 19 2.81 12.45 -13.86
C GLN A 19 2.17 11.35 -12.99
N VAL A 20 1.44 11.74 -11.97
CA VAL A 20 0.83 10.83 -11.00
C VAL A 20 -0.69 10.98 -10.99
N TYR A 21 -1.40 9.88 -11.10
CA TYR A 21 -2.84 9.78 -10.81
C TYR A 21 -2.99 9.28 -9.37
N ALA A 22 -3.27 10.21 -8.48
CA ALA A 22 -3.35 9.98 -7.04
C ALA A 22 -4.76 9.52 -6.67
N THR A 23 -4.98 8.20 -6.65
CA THR A 23 -6.30 7.60 -6.42
C THR A 23 -6.49 7.22 -4.97
N ASP A 24 -7.60 7.63 -4.38
CA ASP A 24 -8.02 7.25 -3.02
C ASP A 24 -9.54 7.12 -2.91
N LEU A 25 -10.00 6.30 -1.95
CA LEU A 25 -11.40 6.11 -1.65
C LEU A 25 -11.91 7.05 -0.56
N TRP A 26 -11.09 7.36 0.43
CA TRP A 26 -11.49 8.09 1.64
C TRP A 26 -11.21 9.59 1.53
N ILE A 27 -10.11 9.95 0.89
CA ILE A 27 -9.74 11.35 0.68
C ILE A 27 -10.28 11.82 -0.67
N THR A 28 -11.09 12.87 -0.64
CA THR A 28 -11.71 13.39 -1.86
C THR A 28 -10.68 13.98 -2.83
N ALA A 29 -10.99 13.93 -4.12
CA ALA A 29 -10.15 14.55 -5.15
C ALA A 29 -9.96 16.07 -4.90
N ALA A 30 -11.01 16.76 -4.42
CA ALA A 30 -10.95 18.18 -4.13
C ALA A 30 -9.96 18.50 -3.00
N GLU A 31 -9.98 17.74 -1.90
CA GLU A 31 -9.04 17.92 -0.78
C GLU A 31 -7.59 17.70 -1.21
N ASN A 32 -7.33 16.66 -1.98
CA ASN A 32 -6.00 16.36 -2.50
C ASN A 32 -5.56 17.39 -3.54
N PHE A 33 -6.47 17.89 -4.39
CA PHE A 33 -6.16 18.96 -5.33
C PHE A 33 -5.64 20.21 -4.62
N GLU A 34 -6.32 20.66 -3.56
CA GLU A 34 -5.88 21.82 -2.78
C GLU A 34 -4.52 21.59 -2.09
N ARG A 35 -4.21 20.35 -1.67
CA ARG A 35 -2.87 20.01 -1.14
C ARG A 35 -1.80 20.12 -2.21
N PHE A 36 -2.03 19.53 -3.38
CA PHE A 36 -1.05 19.53 -4.49
C PHE A 36 -0.84 20.93 -5.04
N LYS A 37 -1.91 21.72 -5.14
CA LYS A 37 -1.85 23.13 -5.57
C LYS A 37 -1.01 24.00 -4.63
N LYS A 38 -1.16 23.82 -3.31
CA LYS A 38 -0.32 24.53 -2.31
C LYS A 38 1.18 24.23 -2.47
N LEU A 39 1.51 23.11 -3.09
CA LEU A 39 2.88 22.68 -3.35
C LEU A 39 3.37 22.96 -4.79
N GLY A 40 2.51 23.58 -5.63
CA GLY A 40 2.80 23.83 -7.04
C GLY A 40 2.92 22.56 -7.88
N LEU A 41 2.14 21.52 -7.54
CA LEU A 41 2.18 20.19 -8.17
C LEU A 41 0.86 19.83 -8.88
N GLU A 42 -0.08 20.76 -9.01
CA GLU A 42 -1.40 20.56 -9.63
C GLU A 42 -1.32 20.11 -11.10
N ASP A 43 -0.27 20.50 -11.80
CA ASP A 43 -0.02 20.08 -13.20
C ASP A 43 0.64 18.69 -13.29
N ARG A 44 1.14 18.16 -12.18
CA ARG A 44 1.87 16.89 -12.11
C ARG A 44 1.09 15.78 -11.43
N ILE A 45 0.20 16.14 -10.51
CA ILE A 45 -0.57 15.16 -9.73
C ILE A 45 -2.06 15.39 -9.94
N ILE A 46 -2.71 14.41 -10.53
CA ILE A 46 -4.15 14.41 -10.80
C ILE A 46 -4.82 13.57 -9.70
N PRO A 47 -5.54 14.19 -8.77
CA PRO A 47 -6.25 13.43 -7.73
C PRO A 47 -7.51 12.80 -8.32
N ILE A 48 -7.77 11.55 -7.94
CA ILE A 48 -8.94 10.78 -8.37
C ILE A 48 -9.60 10.19 -7.13
N HIS A 49 -10.89 10.43 -6.95
CA HIS A 49 -11.69 9.80 -5.90
C HIS A 49 -12.38 8.56 -6.48
N ALA A 50 -11.86 7.38 -6.15
CA ALA A 50 -12.37 6.12 -6.68
C ALA A 50 -12.07 4.92 -5.76
N ASN A 51 -12.92 3.89 -5.86
CA ASN A 51 -12.70 2.60 -5.23
C ASN A 51 -11.68 1.79 -6.05
N ALA A 52 -10.73 1.13 -5.38
CA ALA A 52 -9.75 0.24 -6.01
C ALA A 52 -10.40 -0.95 -6.76
N LEU A 53 -11.64 -1.31 -6.39
CA LEU A 53 -12.41 -2.37 -7.05
C LEU A 53 -13.09 -1.92 -8.36
N ASP A 54 -13.16 -0.60 -8.59
CA ASP A 54 -13.83 -0.02 -9.77
C ASP A 54 -13.11 1.27 -10.19
N LEU A 55 -11.96 1.10 -10.83
CA LEU A 55 -11.10 2.20 -11.22
C LEU A 55 -11.52 2.80 -12.57
N PRO A 56 -11.62 4.14 -12.70
CA PRO A 56 -12.13 4.81 -13.90
C PRO A 56 -11.03 5.05 -14.95
N TYR A 57 -10.24 4.03 -15.27
CA TYR A 57 -9.12 4.16 -16.19
C TYR A 57 -9.27 3.31 -17.44
N ALA A 58 -8.62 3.72 -18.52
CA ALA A 58 -8.50 2.92 -19.72
C ALA A 58 -7.50 1.76 -19.50
N GLU A 59 -7.73 0.66 -20.18
CA GLU A 59 -6.77 -0.46 -20.21
C GLU A 59 -5.41 -0.03 -20.79
N ASN A 60 -4.34 -0.67 -20.33
CA ASN A 60 -2.97 -0.42 -20.80
C ASN A 60 -2.55 1.06 -20.75
N TYR A 61 -3.00 1.78 -19.72
CA TYR A 61 -2.76 3.21 -19.60
C TYR A 61 -1.49 3.54 -18.82
N PHE A 62 -1.24 2.87 -17.69
CA PHE A 62 -0.16 3.20 -16.78
C PHE A 62 1.15 2.48 -17.09
N ASN A 63 2.27 3.20 -16.93
CA ASN A 63 3.62 2.62 -16.98
C ASN A 63 4.00 1.96 -15.65
N ALA A 64 3.41 2.42 -14.54
CA ALA A 64 3.61 1.85 -13.22
C ALA A 64 2.38 2.05 -12.34
N VAL A 65 2.16 1.13 -11.42
CA VAL A 65 1.25 1.28 -10.27
C VAL A 65 2.08 1.15 -8.99
N ILE A 66 1.93 2.16 -8.14
CA ILE A 66 2.58 2.23 -6.82
C ILE A 66 1.47 2.25 -5.77
N SER A 67 1.59 1.42 -4.73
CA SER A 67 0.71 1.44 -3.57
C SER A 67 1.53 1.29 -2.30
N VAL A 68 1.38 2.25 -1.39
CA VAL A 68 2.05 2.21 -0.08
C VAL A 68 0.97 2.23 0.98
N ASP A 69 1.04 1.29 1.91
CA ASP A 69 0.16 1.15 3.07
C ASP A 69 -1.34 1.12 2.73
N SER A 70 -1.71 0.41 1.65
CA SER A 70 -3.12 0.27 1.29
C SER A 70 -3.49 -1.01 0.52
N TYR A 71 -2.58 -1.59 -0.27
CA TYR A 71 -2.89 -2.73 -1.13
C TYR A 71 -3.42 -3.95 -0.36
N HIS A 72 -2.93 -4.19 0.85
CA HIS A 72 -3.34 -5.31 1.69
C HIS A 72 -4.83 -5.31 2.06
N TYR A 73 -5.50 -4.15 2.05
CA TYR A 73 -6.94 -4.06 2.34
C TYR A 73 -7.84 -4.60 1.22
N PHE A 74 -7.40 -4.55 -0.04
CA PHE A 74 -8.25 -4.89 -1.19
C PHE A 74 -7.61 -5.86 -2.19
N GLY A 75 -6.31 -6.06 -2.12
CA GLY A 75 -5.55 -6.92 -3.04
C GLY A 75 -5.33 -8.35 -2.53
N ASN A 76 -6.02 -8.77 -1.48
CA ASN A 76 -5.84 -10.03 -0.76
C ASN A 76 -6.70 -11.18 -1.33
N THR A 77 -7.24 -11.04 -2.54
CA THR A 77 -7.94 -12.12 -3.25
C THR A 77 -7.19 -12.50 -4.53
N PRO A 78 -7.22 -13.79 -4.95
CA PRO A 78 -6.47 -14.26 -6.11
C PRO A 78 -6.79 -13.50 -7.39
N GLU A 79 -8.07 -13.13 -7.59
CA GLU A 79 -8.56 -12.53 -8.82
C GLU A 79 -8.26 -11.03 -8.92
N PHE A 80 -7.98 -10.36 -7.80
CA PHE A 80 -7.84 -8.88 -7.79
C PHE A 80 -6.73 -8.42 -8.73
N MET A 81 -5.56 -9.04 -8.66
CA MET A 81 -4.43 -8.65 -9.51
C MET A 81 -4.80 -8.74 -11.00
N ASP A 82 -5.37 -9.87 -11.43
CA ASP A 82 -5.64 -10.15 -12.83
C ASP A 82 -6.84 -9.37 -13.39
N THR A 83 -7.86 -9.11 -12.56
CA THR A 83 -9.13 -8.53 -13.05
C THR A 83 -9.32 -7.06 -12.69
N LYS A 84 -8.64 -6.57 -11.65
CA LYS A 84 -8.86 -5.21 -11.12
C LYS A 84 -7.65 -4.29 -11.21
N LEU A 85 -6.43 -4.81 -11.32
CA LEU A 85 -5.24 -3.99 -11.37
C LEU A 85 -4.45 -4.13 -12.67
N ALA A 86 -4.06 -5.33 -13.04
CA ALA A 86 -3.23 -5.58 -14.22
C ALA A 86 -3.82 -5.06 -15.54
N PRO A 87 -5.14 -5.04 -15.78
CA PRO A 87 -5.69 -4.51 -17.02
C PRO A 87 -5.31 -3.05 -17.30
N TYR A 88 -5.14 -2.23 -16.27
CA TYR A 88 -4.78 -0.82 -16.45
C TYR A 88 -3.30 -0.56 -16.72
N ILE A 89 -2.46 -1.59 -16.55
CA ILE A 89 -1.01 -1.48 -16.66
C ILE A 89 -0.56 -1.93 -18.05
N LYS A 90 0.33 -1.16 -18.66
CA LYS A 90 0.94 -1.51 -19.95
C LYS A 90 1.77 -2.79 -19.85
N PRO A 91 1.94 -3.57 -20.92
CA PRO A 91 2.91 -4.65 -20.96
C PRO A 91 4.29 -4.19 -20.49
N ASN A 92 4.95 -4.98 -19.65
CA ASN A 92 6.20 -4.65 -18.94
C ASN A 92 6.10 -3.49 -17.93
N GLY A 93 4.91 -2.95 -17.66
CA GLY A 93 4.71 -1.93 -16.65
C GLY A 93 4.99 -2.44 -15.23
N ILE A 94 5.43 -1.53 -14.37
CA ILE A 94 5.91 -1.85 -13.02
C ILE A 94 4.75 -1.88 -12.03
N ILE A 95 4.78 -2.88 -11.15
CA ILE A 95 3.93 -2.95 -9.96
C ILE A 95 4.87 -2.89 -8.76
N ALA A 96 4.72 -1.87 -7.91
CA ALA A 96 5.50 -1.71 -6.70
C ALA A 96 4.56 -1.44 -5.52
N LEU A 97 4.56 -2.38 -4.57
CA LEU A 97 3.67 -2.37 -3.41
C LEU A 97 4.51 -2.43 -2.14
N ALA A 98 4.13 -1.66 -1.13
CA ALA A 98 4.71 -1.74 0.20
C ALA A 98 3.61 -1.55 1.24
N PHE A 99 3.58 -2.41 2.26
CA PHE A 99 2.54 -2.38 3.29
C PHE A 99 2.94 -3.19 4.53
N PRO A 100 2.30 -2.97 5.68
CA PRO A 100 2.54 -3.76 6.87
C PRO A 100 2.08 -5.22 6.68
N GLY A 101 2.76 -6.12 7.35
CA GLY A 101 2.43 -7.54 7.36
C GLY A 101 3.03 -8.26 8.56
N PHE A 102 2.97 -9.57 8.55
CA PHE A 102 3.51 -10.43 9.59
C PHE A 102 4.78 -11.16 9.13
N LYS A 103 5.71 -11.39 10.06
CA LYS A 103 6.89 -12.25 9.83
C LYS A 103 6.52 -13.70 9.53
N LYS A 104 5.37 -14.16 10.08
CA LYS A 104 4.74 -15.45 9.77
C LYS A 104 3.23 -15.33 9.99
N ASP A 105 2.47 -16.31 9.59
CA ASP A 105 1.04 -16.34 9.85
C ASP A 105 0.73 -16.50 11.34
N TYR A 106 -0.09 -15.58 11.89
CA TYR A 106 -0.54 -15.58 13.28
C TYR A 106 -2.07 -15.66 13.42
N HIS A 107 -2.85 -15.76 12.33
CA HIS A 107 -4.31 -15.68 12.35
C HIS A 107 -4.98 -16.72 13.26
N ASN A 108 -4.39 -17.91 13.39
CA ASN A 108 -4.93 -18.93 14.33
C ASN A 108 -4.65 -18.66 15.81
N ASN A 109 -3.72 -17.74 16.13
CA ASN A 109 -3.34 -17.38 17.49
C ASN A 109 -2.63 -16.04 17.49
N LEU A 110 -3.41 -14.97 17.39
CA LEU A 110 -2.89 -13.59 17.41
C LEU A 110 -2.22 -13.29 18.74
N PRO A 111 -0.99 -12.80 18.74
CA PRO A 111 -0.32 -12.32 19.97
C PRO A 111 -1.09 -11.20 20.66
N SER A 112 -1.18 -11.26 21.96
CA SER A 112 -1.94 -10.29 22.78
C SER A 112 -1.42 -8.86 22.63
N GLU A 113 -0.13 -8.69 22.37
CA GLU A 113 0.52 -7.39 22.17
C GLU A 113 -0.01 -6.66 20.92
N LEU A 114 -0.43 -7.41 19.89
CA LEU A 114 -1.06 -6.83 18.70
C LEU A 114 -2.49 -6.34 19.01
N LEU A 115 -3.22 -7.09 19.82
CA LEU A 115 -4.63 -6.82 20.12
C LEU A 115 -4.86 -5.62 21.07
N ILE A 116 -3.82 -4.96 21.53
CA ILE A 116 -3.93 -3.77 22.37
C ILE A 116 -4.43 -2.56 21.55
N SER A 117 -3.88 -2.36 20.36
CA SER A 117 -4.18 -1.22 19.49
C SER A 117 -5.03 -1.60 18.27
N TRP A 118 -4.94 -2.85 17.80
CA TRP A 118 -5.61 -3.30 16.58
C TRP A 118 -6.62 -4.39 16.86
N GLY A 119 -7.80 -4.28 16.25
CA GLY A 119 -8.79 -5.35 16.26
C GLY A 119 -8.33 -6.57 15.45
N ALA A 120 -8.90 -7.74 15.73
CA ALA A 120 -8.60 -8.94 14.93
C ALA A 120 -8.97 -8.75 13.45
N GLU A 121 -10.03 -8.00 13.18
CA GLU A 121 -10.48 -7.67 11.81
C GLU A 121 -9.45 -6.80 11.04
N ASP A 122 -8.80 -5.85 11.72
CA ASP A 122 -7.74 -5.02 11.11
C ASP A 122 -6.52 -5.88 10.75
N LEU A 123 -6.19 -6.83 11.64
CA LEU A 123 -5.04 -7.72 11.48
C LEU A 123 -5.28 -8.86 10.48
N ASP A 124 -6.53 -9.11 10.08
CA ASP A 124 -6.89 -10.16 9.13
C ASP A 124 -6.29 -9.91 7.73
N THR A 125 -5.95 -8.67 7.42
CA THR A 125 -5.29 -8.29 6.17
C THR A 125 -3.76 -8.37 6.22
N PHE A 126 -3.19 -8.64 7.40
CA PHE A 126 -1.72 -8.72 7.59
C PHE A 126 -1.24 -10.13 7.36
N HIS A 127 -0.55 -10.36 6.27
CA HIS A 127 -0.02 -11.66 5.89
C HIS A 127 1.50 -11.65 5.79
N SER A 128 2.11 -12.84 5.69
CA SER A 128 3.55 -12.99 5.53
C SER A 128 3.99 -12.84 4.07
N CYS A 129 5.28 -12.60 3.83
CA CYS A 129 5.86 -12.65 2.48
C CYS A 129 5.55 -13.97 1.76
N LYS A 130 5.55 -15.09 2.49
CA LYS A 130 5.21 -16.41 1.94
C LYS A 130 3.77 -16.44 1.43
N TRP A 131 2.83 -15.98 2.24
CA TRP A 131 1.42 -15.94 1.87
C TRP A 131 1.19 -15.08 0.61
N TRP A 132 1.78 -13.88 0.58
CA TRP A 132 1.69 -13.00 -0.59
C TRP A 132 2.29 -13.62 -1.85
N HIS A 133 3.40 -14.37 -1.69
CA HIS A 133 3.99 -15.10 -2.80
C HIS A 133 3.05 -16.18 -3.33
N GLU A 134 2.45 -16.97 -2.44
CA GLU A 134 1.50 -18.02 -2.81
C GLU A 134 0.25 -17.45 -3.50
N LEU A 135 -0.28 -16.32 -3.00
CA LEU A 135 -1.41 -15.64 -3.61
C LEU A 135 -1.07 -15.12 -5.01
N LEU A 136 -0.04 -14.30 -5.13
CA LEU A 136 0.30 -13.62 -6.38
C LEU A 136 0.88 -14.56 -7.44
N SER A 137 1.45 -15.70 -7.04
CA SER A 137 1.90 -16.74 -7.98
C SER A 137 0.76 -17.42 -8.74
N GLN A 138 -0.49 -17.23 -8.33
CA GLN A 138 -1.66 -17.71 -9.07
C GLN A 138 -2.02 -16.81 -10.26
N SER A 139 -1.52 -15.57 -10.28
CA SER A 139 -1.78 -14.62 -11.36
C SER A 139 -1.17 -15.08 -12.68
N GLN A 140 -1.93 -14.91 -13.75
CA GLN A 140 -1.51 -15.21 -15.13
C GLN A 140 -1.06 -13.93 -15.87
N THR A 141 -1.10 -12.78 -15.23
CA THR A 141 -0.90 -11.48 -15.87
C THR A 141 0.35 -10.76 -15.40
N ILE A 142 1.03 -11.26 -14.37
CA ILE A 142 2.24 -10.62 -13.83
C ILE A 142 3.39 -11.62 -13.71
N ASN A 143 4.61 -11.06 -13.72
CA ASN A 143 5.82 -11.75 -13.31
C ASN A 143 6.35 -11.13 -12.02
N ILE A 144 6.41 -11.90 -10.94
CA ILE A 144 6.94 -11.46 -9.64
C ILE A 144 8.45 -11.39 -9.74
N GLU A 145 9.03 -10.20 -9.54
CA GLU A 145 10.48 -10.00 -9.50
C GLU A 145 11.04 -10.20 -8.08
N SER A 146 10.33 -9.72 -7.06
CA SER A 146 10.72 -9.93 -5.66
C SER A 146 9.55 -9.74 -4.70
N ILE A 147 9.57 -10.48 -3.60
CA ILE A 147 8.78 -10.24 -2.39
C ILE A 147 9.74 -10.34 -1.21
N SER A 148 9.86 -9.31 -0.41
CA SER A 148 10.83 -9.26 0.68
C SER A 148 10.38 -8.35 1.82
N GLU A 149 10.94 -8.56 2.99
CA GLU A 149 10.81 -7.62 4.10
C GLU A 149 11.69 -6.40 3.88
N LEU A 150 11.16 -5.20 4.16
CA LEU A 150 11.93 -3.96 4.13
C LEU A 150 12.81 -3.85 5.38
N LYS A 151 14.06 -3.48 5.19
CA LYS A 151 15.03 -3.32 6.29
C LYS A 151 14.78 -2.07 7.13
N CYS A 152 14.02 -1.11 6.63
CA CYS A 152 13.71 0.16 7.30
C CYS A 152 12.52 0.06 8.26
N MET A 153 12.05 -1.14 8.61
CA MET A 153 10.85 -1.30 9.44
C MET A 153 10.97 -0.58 10.79
N GLU A 154 12.09 -0.74 11.49
CA GLU A 154 12.29 -0.12 12.83
C GLU A 154 12.29 1.40 12.71
N GLU A 155 13.01 1.96 11.74
CA GLU A 155 13.05 3.40 11.46
C GLU A 155 11.67 3.94 11.08
N ALA A 156 10.97 3.26 10.16
CA ALA A 156 9.64 3.67 9.72
C ALA A 156 8.62 3.67 10.87
N TRP A 157 8.65 2.67 11.75
CA TRP A 157 7.80 2.65 12.94
C TRP A 157 8.17 3.74 13.94
N GLN A 158 9.47 3.99 14.16
CA GLN A 158 9.90 5.07 15.03
C GLN A 158 9.36 6.42 14.54
N ASP A 159 9.56 6.74 13.27
CA ASP A 159 9.06 7.98 12.66
C ASP A 159 7.53 8.08 12.74
N TRP A 160 6.82 6.98 12.47
CA TRP A 160 5.37 6.93 12.57
C TRP A 160 4.88 7.21 13.99
N LEU A 161 5.45 6.55 15.00
CA LEU A 161 5.04 6.70 16.39
C LEU A 161 5.37 8.08 16.98
N GLU A 162 6.25 8.87 16.35
CA GLU A 162 6.51 10.26 16.70
C GLU A 162 5.44 11.22 16.15
N CYS A 163 4.66 10.80 15.15
CA CYS A 163 3.62 11.63 14.55
C CYS A 163 2.47 11.93 15.54
N ASP A 164 1.96 13.16 15.48
CA ASP A 164 0.83 13.64 16.28
C ASP A 164 -0.51 13.35 15.54
N GLU A 165 -0.65 12.11 15.09
CA GLU A 165 -1.78 11.61 14.33
C GLU A 165 -2.51 10.54 15.14
N GLU A 166 -3.85 10.49 15.08
CA GLU A 166 -4.68 9.66 15.95
C GLU A 166 -4.31 8.18 15.88
N HIS A 167 -4.09 7.65 14.69
CA HIS A 167 -3.70 6.25 14.52
C HIS A 167 -2.30 5.97 15.06
N ALA A 168 -1.35 6.89 14.85
CA ALA A 168 0.00 6.76 15.38
C ALA A 168 0.00 6.74 16.92
N ILE A 169 -0.83 7.60 17.53
CA ILE A 169 -1.01 7.64 18.99
C ILE A 169 -1.58 6.33 19.51
N ASN A 170 -2.59 5.77 18.84
CA ASN A 170 -3.19 4.48 19.19
C ASN A 170 -2.17 3.34 19.08
N ASP A 171 -1.37 3.31 18.04
CA ASP A 171 -0.41 2.24 17.76
C ASP A 171 0.72 2.16 18.80
N ARG A 172 1.01 3.26 19.49
CA ARG A 172 2.04 3.33 20.54
C ARG A 172 1.84 2.25 21.61
N ALA A 173 0.61 1.93 21.98
CA ALA A 173 0.33 0.96 23.04
C ALA A 173 0.80 -0.46 22.66
N SER A 174 0.43 -0.94 21.47
CA SER A 174 0.89 -2.24 20.96
C SER A 174 2.39 -2.27 20.73
N MET A 175 2.97 -1.22 20.15
CA MET A 175 4.39 -1.19 19.84
C MET A 175 5.24 -1.16 21.12
N ASN A 176 4.83 -0.41 22.15
CA ASN A 176 5.49 -0.41 23.47
C ASN A 176 5.37 -1.78 24.18
N ALA A 177 4.31 -2.55 23.93
CA ALA A 177 4.14 -3.91 24.41
C ALA A 177 5.02 -4.94 23.64
N GLY A 178 5.70 -4.52 22.57
CA GLY A 178 6.59 -5.37 21.78
C GLY A 178 5.94 -6.02 20.56
N ALA A 179 4.84 -5.48 20.04
CA ALA A 179 4.16 -5.96 18.84
C ALA A 179 5.08 -6.02 17.61
N GLY A 180 6.05 -5.11 17.50
CA GLY A 180 7.00 -5.04 16.39
C GLY A 180 7.82 -6.32 16.15
N LYS A 181 7.96 -7.19 17.16
CA LYS A 181 8.64 -8.49 16.98
C LYS A 181 7.88 -9.47 16.06
N TYR A 182 6.57 -9.26 15.88
CA TYR A 182 5.70 -10.09 15.05
C TYR A 182 5.48 -9.53 13.64
N MET A 183 5.70 -8.22 13.49
CA MET A 183 5.40 -7.47 12.29
C MET A 183 6.61 -7.29 11.37
N ASN A 184 6.32 -6.99 10.11
CA ASN A 184 7.28 -6.51 9.13
C ASN A 184 6.63 -5.45 8.23
N LEU A 185 7.44 -4.83 7.36
CA LEU A 185 6.97 -4.12 6.18
C LEU A 185 7.35 -4.95 4.96
N ILE A 186 6.38 -5.29 4.15
CA ILE A 186 6.56 -6.13 2.96
C ILE A 186 6.67 -5.22 1.74
N ALA A 187 7.66 -5.50 0.90
CA ALA A 187 7.79 -4.91 -0.43
C ALA A 187 7.59 -5.96 -1.50
N ILE A 188 6.74 -5.67 -2.47
CA ILE A 188 6.47 -6.51 -3.64
C ILE A 188 6.82 -5.72 -4.89
N LYS A 189 7.63 -6.32 -5.75
CA LYS A 189 7.92 -5.82 -7.08
C LYS A 189 7.56 -6.87 -8.12
N ALA A 190 6.75 -6.47 -9.08
CA ALA A 190 6.34 -7.31 -10.20
C ALA A 190 6.27 -6.50 -11.50
N LYS A 191 6.14 -7.20 -12.61
CA LYS A 191 5.88 -6.61 -13.93
C LYS A 191 4.65 -7.24 -14.55
N LYS A 192 3.88 -6.41 -15.24
CA LYS A 192 2.82 -6.87 -16.14
C LYS A 192 3.42 -7.67 -17.29
N LEU A 193 2.88 -8.84 -17.59
CA LEU A 193 3.22 -9.68 -18.74
C LEU A 193 2.72 -9.06 -20.04
#